data_26208f4ef343e0eeebf8b88d6a806fe8
#
_entry.id   26208f4ef343e0eeebf8b88d6a806fe8
#
_cell.length_a   1.000
_cell.length_b   1.000
_cell.length_c   1.000
_cell.angle_alpha   90.00
_cell.angle_beta   90.00
_cell.angle_gamma   90.00
#
_symmetry.space_group_name_H-M   'P 1'
#
loop_
_entity.id
_entity.type
_entity.pdbx_description
1 polymer ?
#
loop_
_entity_poly.entity_id
_entity_poly.type
_entity_poly.pdbx_seq_one_letter_code
_entity_poly.pdbx_strand_id
1 'polypeptide(L)'
;MDSDDTVTAEVCREDDVGDGQLLEVMVAGYPVLLVRNRKEFRALGSKCPHYGAPLSKGVLRGERLRCPWHGACFNIRTGDIEEYPALDCISCFKVTVEDGKVFITAKKKDLESSLRVKDASRRCLLNKNTMLLLGGGVAALVCAETLRQEGFTGRIIMATKEKHVPYDKSKLSKEMNLKAEDVYLRKPEFLQAQGIEFWTEKEAVSVDFQKQKVHFMDGSSQKYHQLLIATGSHSGFLKVPGADLQNVCTLQTPEESSKILELATGKNLVIVGASFIGMEVAAFLSDKAGNISVVEREEFPFQHTLGPQVGGVAMKMLQNKGVKFCMKTELCELKGRDGKVAEAALANGENLPADVVVVGIGSTPNSTFLKGTSIARDDKGAILVDLHMQTNIPNVFAAGDVVTFPVALLDGDRSSIHHQQVAEAHGHCAALNMLKRGKELRTVPYFWTTLLGKSIRYAGE
;
A
#
# COMPACT_ATOMS: atom_id res chain seq x y z
N MET A 1 3.30 -39.18 -9.42
CA MET A 1 3.05 -39.23 -10.86
C MET A 1 2.89 -37.81 -11.36
N ASP A 2 3.97 -37.10 -11.69
CA ASP A 2 3.96 -35.78 -12.34
C ASP A 2 5.37 -35.46 -12.85
N SER A 3 6.00 -36.43 -13.55
CA SER A 3 7.31 -36.24 -14.20
C SER A 3 7.20 -35.61 -15.59
N ASP A 4 5.97 -35.35 -16.07
CA ASP A 4 5.73 -35.01 -17.49
C ASP A 4 5.57 -33.51 -17.76
N ASP A 5 5.77 -32.66 -16.75
CA ASP A 5 5.49 -31.22 -16.86
C ASP A 5 6.74 -30.33 -16.74
N THR A 6 7.93 -30.94 -16.82
CA THR A 6 9.21 -30.23 -16.76
C THR A 6 9.77 -30.05 -18.17
N VAL A 7 10.15 -28.83 -18.52
CA VAL A 7 10.76 -28.47 -19.79
C VAL A 7 12.18 -27.94 -19.58
N THR A 8 13.08 -28.29 -20.51
CA THR A 8 14.42 -27.72 -20.58
C THR A 8 14.59 -27.11 -21.96
N ALA A 9 15.06 -25.87 -22.01
CA ALA A 9 15.27 -25.14 -23.26
C ALA A 9 16.65 -24.47 -23.28
N GLU A 10 17.33 -24.57 -24.45
CA GLU A 10 18.45 -23.69 -24.75
C GLU A 10 17.90 -22.27 -24.97
N VAL A 11 18.45 -21.28 -24.26
CA VAL A 11 17.92 -19.90 -24.29
C VAL A 11 18.90 -18.90 -24.92
N CYS A 12 20.19 -19.14 -24.79
CA CYS A 12 21.23 -18.29 -25.38
C CYS A 12 22.60 -18.99 -25.29
N ARG A 13 23.62 -18.37 -25.87
CA ARG A 13 25.02 -18.74 -25.64
C ARG A 13 25.54 -18.03 -24.39
N GLU A 14 26.55 -18.61 -23.75
CA GLU A 14 27.16 -18.03 -22.54
C GLU A 14 27.70 -16.62 -22.80
N ASP A 15 28.27 -16.39 -24.00
CA ASP A 15 28.87 -15.10 -24.38
C ASP A 15 27.84 -14.03 -24.77
N ASP A 16 26.57 -14.41 -24.94
CA ASP A 16 25.50 -13.46 -25.28
C ASP A 16 25.11 -12.57 -24.09
N VAL A 17 25.50 -12.94 -22.86
CA VAL A 17 25.09 -12.22 -21.62
C VAL A 17 26.35 -11.83 -20.85
N GLY A 18 26.60 -10.54 -20.75
CA GLY A 18 27.69 -9.98 -19.94
C GLY A 18 27.42 -10.02 -18.44
N ASP A 19 28.47 -9.88 -17.63
CA ASP A 19 28.34 -9.80 -16.18
C ASP A 19 27.49 -8.58 -15.78
N GLY A 20 26.55 -8.79 -14.86
CA GLY A 20 25.58 -7.76 -14.41
C GLY A 20 24.41 -7.53 -15.36
N GLN A 21 24.32 -8.24 -16.49
CA GLN A 21 23.22 -8.08 -17.43
C GLN A 21 21.96 -8.85 -17.01
N LEU A 22 20.84 -8.25 -17.37
CA LEU A 22 19.48 -8.78 -17.26
C LEU A 22 18.94 -9.01 -18.67
N LEU A 23 18.59 -10.24 -19.00
CA LEU A 23 18.07 -10.61 -20.33
C LEU A 23 16.74 -11.36 -20.17
N GLU A 24 15.71 -10.92 -20.88
CA GLU A 24 14.49 -11.69 -21.01
C GLU A 24 14.66 -12.74 -22.11
N VAL A 25 14.41 -14.00 -21.75
CA VAL A 25 14.48 -15.15 -22.67
C VAL A 25 13.17 -15.92 -22.65
N MET A 26 12.95 -16.77 -23.64
CA MET A 26 11.72 -17.56 -23.75
C MET A 26 11.99 -19.03 -23.40
N VAL A 27 11.16 -19.60 -22.56
CA VAL A 27 11.16 -21.03 -22.21
C VAL A 27 9.73 -21.56 -22.42
N ALA A 28 9.57 -22.48 -23.35
CA ALA A 28 8.27 -23.05 -23.72
C ALA A 28 7.16 -21.99 -24.00
N GLY A 29 7.55 -20.86 -24.59
CA GLY A 29 6.63 -19.76 -24.92
C GLY A 29 6.38 -18.76 -23.77
N TYR A 30 7.01 -18.95 -22.62
CA TYR A 30 6.90 -18.04 -21.47
C TYR A 30 8.16 -17.22 -21.26
N PRO A 31 8.04 -15.92 -20.92
CA PRO A 31 9.19 -15.08 -20.63
C PRO A 31 9.82 -15.45 -19.29
N VAL A 32 11.14 -15.54 -19.25
CA VAL A 32 11.95 -15.80 -18.07
C VAL A 32 13.07 -14.78 -18.01
N LEU A 33 13.40 -14.30 -16.84
CA LEU A 33 14.53 -13.40 -16.64
C LEU A 33 15.82 -14.22 -16.41
N LEU A 34 16.79 -14.05 -17.28
CA LEU A 34 18.14 -14.59 -17.13
C LEU A 34 19.06 -13.47 -16.60
N VAL A 35 19.79 -13.77 -15.54
CA VAL A 35 20.71 -12.84 -14.88
C VAL A 35 22.11 -13.47 -14.88
N ARG A 36 23.11 -12.74 -15.33
CA ARG A 36 24.51 -13.12 -15.12
C ARG A 36 25.09 -12.26 -14.01
N ASN A 37 25.57 -12.89 -12.96
CA ASN A 37 26.16 -12.21 -11.79
C ASN A 37 27.42 -12.95 -11.35
N ARG A 38 28.58 -12.28 -11.46
CA ARG A 38 29.90 -12.85 -11.08
C ARG A 38 30.18 -14.22 -11.71
N LYS A 39 29.96 -14.35 -13.00
CA LYS A 39 30.12 -15.59 -13.79
C LYS A 39 29.05 -16.68 -13.53
N GLU A 40 28.11 -16.47 -12.60
CA GLU A 40 27.00 -17.39 -12.38
C GLU A 40 25.74 -16.92 -13.11
N PHE A 41 25.00 -17.87 -13.64
CA PHE A 41 23.69 -17.62 -14.23
C PHE A 41 22.58 -17.94 -13.24
N ARG A 42 21.57 -17.09 -13.22
CA ARG A 42 20.32 -17.27 -12.45
C ARG A 42 19.13 -17.04 -13.37
N ALA A 43 18.07 -17.82 -13.20
CA ALA A 43 16.82 -17.65 -13.94
C ALA A 43 15.67 -17.43 -12.98
N LEU A 44 14.87 -16.42 -13.25
CA LEU A 44 13.81 -15.92 -12.35
C LEU A 44 12.54 -15.63 -13.14
N GLY A 45 11.41 -15.47 -12.44
CA GLY A 45 10.21 -14.91 -13.04
C GLY A 45 10.49 -13.52 -13.63
N SER A 46 9.97 -13.25 -14.82
CA SER A 46 10.31 -12.05 -15.59
C SER A 46 9.54 -10.80 -15.19
N LYS A 47 8.44 -10.96 -14.43
CA LYS A 47 7.53 -9.87 -14.07
C LYS A 47 7.45 -9.68 -12.57
N CYS A 48 7.43 -8.41 -12.15
CA CYS A 48 7.23 -8.06 -10.75
C CYS A 48 5.80 -8.45 -10.30
N PRO A 49 5.67 -9.19 -9.18
CA PRO A 49 4.36 -9.59 -8.66
C PRO A 49 3.45 -8.44 -8.26
N HIS A 50 4.00 -7.23 -8.07
CA HIS A 50 3.21 -6.06 -7.68
C HIS A 50 2.25 -5.64 -8.80
N TYR A 51 2.77 -5.15 -9.92
CA TYR A 51 1.96 -4.65 -11.05
C TYR A 51 2.43 -5.16 -12.42
N GLY A 52 3.25 -6.21 -12.46
CA GLY A 52 3.65 -6.84 -13.70
C GLY A 52 4.77 -6.13 -14.46
N ALA A 53 5.55 -5.28 -13.81
CA ALA A 53 6.68 -4.61 -14.44
C ALA A 53 7.71 -5.59 -14.99
N PRO A 54 8.29 -5.34 -16.18
CA PRO A 54 9.35 -6.18 -16.73
C PRO A 54 10.63 -6.01 -15.91
N LEU A 55 11.03 -7.05 -15.18
CA LEU A 55 12.23 -7.03 -14.33
C LEU A 55 13.53 -6.96 -15.11
N SER A 56 13.51 -7.30 -16.40
CA SER A 56 14.66 -7.11 -17.32
C SER A 56 15.08 -5.63 -17.47
N LYS A 57 14.18 -4.70 -17.14
CA LYS A 57 14.46 -3.25 -17.13
C LYS A 57 14.78 -2.73 -15.72
N GLY A 58 14.96 -3.62 -14.77
CA GLY A 58 15.31 -3.30 -13.40
C GLY A 58 16.79 -2.98 -13.21
N VAL A 59 17.18 -2.81 -11.96
CA VAL A 59 18.58 -2.53 -11.58
C VAL A 59 19.08 -3.68 -10.69
N LEU A 60 20.21 -4.28 -11.12
CA LEU A 60 20.90 -5.28 -10.34
C LEU A 60 22.05 -4.64 -9.55
N ARG A 61 22.07 -4.87 -8.25
CA ARG A 61 23.20 -4.48 -7.38
C ARG A 61 23.54 -5.62 -6.43
N GLY A 62 24.69 -6.23 -6.64
CA GLY A 62 25.06 -7.46 -5.93
C GLY A 62 24.05 -8.57 -6.24
N GLU A 63 23.39 -9.11 -5.24
CA GLU A 63 22.36 -10.14 -5.39
C GLU A 63 20.93 -9.60 -5.37
N ARG A 64 20.78 -8.29 -5.39
CA ARG A 64 19.48 -7.60 -5.26
C ARG A 64 19.04 -7.03 -6.59
N LEU A 65 17.87 -7.46 -7.04
CA LEU A 65 17.19 -6.97 -8.25
C LEU A 65 16.04 -6.05 -7.86
N ARG A 66 16.11 -4.80 -8.29
CA ARG A 66 15.10 -3.79 -7.99
C ARG A 66 14.18 -3.58 -9.19
N CYS A 67 12.89 -3.67 -8.94
CA CYS A 67 11.84 -3.41 -9.92
C CYS A 67 11.90 -1.95 -10.43
N PRO A 68 11.76 -1.74 -11.77
CA PRO A 68 11.89 -0.41 -12.35
C PRO A 68 10.69 0.51 -12.07
N TRP A 69 9.52 -0.04 -11.67
CA TRP A 69 8.32 0.77 -11.49
C TRP A 69 8.18 1.33 -10.08
N HIS A 70 8.12 0.48 -9.05
CA HIS A 70 7.81 0.91 -7.68
C HIS A 70 8.86 0.49 -6.64
N GLY A 71 10.03 -0.01 -7.11
CA GLY A 71 11.17 -0.23 -6.24
C GLY A 71 11.15 -1.52 -5.43
N ALA A 72 10.22 -2.44 -5.66
CA ALA A 72 10.25 -3.77 -5.05
C ALA A 72 11.61 -4.45 -5.31
N CYS A 73 12.18 -5.08 -4.30
CA CYS A 73 13.50 -5.67 -4.38
C CYS A 73 13.45 -7.17 -4.12
N PHE A 74 14.12 -7.94 -4.96
CA PHE A 74 14.14 -9.41 -4.92
C PHE A 74 15.58 -9.92 -4.86
N ASN A 75 15.79 -10.98 -4.10
CA ASN A 75 17.05 -11.71 -4.10
C ASN A 75 17.13 -12.59 -5.34
N ILE A 76 18.19 -12.48 -6.14
CA ILE A 76 18.31 -13.26 -7.39
C ILE A 76 18.63 -14.74 -7.17
N ARG A 77 19.06 -15.15 -5.97
CA ARG A 77 19.31 -16.56 -5.67
C ARG A 77 18.06 -17.31 -5.26
N THR A 78 17.19 -16.65 -4.47
CA THR A 78 16.02 -17.29 -3.88
C THR A 78 14.71 -16.84 -4.53
N GLY A 79 14.70 -15.71 -5.19
CA GLY A 79 13.50 -15.05 -5.69
C GLY A 79 12.69 -14.37 -4.59
N ASP A 80 13.16 -14.39 -3.35
CA ASP A 80 12.45 -13.82 -2.22
C ASP A 80 12.43 -12.30 -2.27
N ILE A 81 11.29 -11.74 -1.89
CA ILE A 81 11.18 -10.31 -1.72
C ILE A 81 12.00 -9.86 -0.51
N GLU A 82 12.76 -8.81 -0.68
CA GLU A 82 13.57 -8.18 0.38
C GLU A 82 13.09 -6.77 0.72
N GLU A 83 12.49 -6.08 -0.24
CA GLU A 83 11.88 -4.75 -0.04
C GLU A 83 10.57 -4.65 -0.81
N TYR A 84 9.58 -4.03 -0.19
CA TYR A 84 8.25 -3.82 -0.74
C TYR A 84 8.23 -2.70 -1.81
N PRO A 85 7.18 -2.54 -2.64
CA PRO A 85 5.86 -3.13 -2.48
C PRO A 85 5.66 -4.37 -3.36
N ALA A 86 5.49 -5.50 -2.80
CA ALA A 86 4.92 -6.70 -3.40
C ALA A 86 4.58 -7.66 -2.25
N LEU A 87 3.61 -8.53 -2.42
CA LEU A 87 3.24 -9.50 -1.39
C LEU A 87 3.90 -10.85 -1.62
N ASP A 88 4.16 -11.19 -2.89
CA ASP A 88 4.70 -12.47 -3.29
C ASP A 88 6.15 -12.33 -3.78
N CYS A 89 6.84 -13.46 -3.78
CA CYS A 89 8.16 -13.63 -4.34
C CYS A 89 8.07 -13.95 -5.83
N ILE A 90 9.21 -14.01 -6.51
CA ILE A 90 9.31 -14.51 -7.88
C ILE A 90 9.83 -15.94 -7.89
N SER A 91 9.44 -16.70 -8.90
CA SER A 91 9.92 -18.07 -9.07
C SER A 91 11.41 -18.08 -9.49
N CYS A 92 12.12 -19.12 -9.03
CA CYS A 92 13.49 -19.42 -9.50
C CYS A 92 13.49 -20.69 -10.29
N PHE A 93 14.31 -20.72 -11.35
CA PHE A 93 14.45 -21.87 -12.24
C PHE A 93 15.90 -22.34 -12.27
N LYS A 94 16.08 -23.62 -12.56
CA LYS A 94 17.41 -24.21 -12.68
C LYS A 94 18.09 -23.75 -13.96
N VAL A 95 19.35 -23.34 -13.87
CA VAL A 95 20.19 -23.01 -15.02
C VAL A 95 21.37 -23.97 -15.09
N THR A 96 21.68 -24.47 -16.29
CA THR A 96 22.89 -25.24 -16.58
C THR A 96 23.58 -24.63 -17.78
N VAL A 97 24.93 -24.70 -17.80
CA VAL A 97 25.75 -24.27 -18.92
C VAL A 97 26.51 -25.49 -19.40
N GLU A 98 26.33 -25.84 -20.67
CA GLU A 98 27.00 -26.99 -21.32
C GLU A 98 27.49 -26.56 -22.70
N ASP A 99 28.76 -26.79 -23.00
CA ASP A 99 29.39 -26.45 -24.27
C ASP A 99 29.15 -24.99 -24.72
N GLY A 100 29.19 -24.04 -23.75
CA GLY A 100 28.98 -22.62 -24.02
C GLY A 100 27.53 -22.22 -24.31
N LYS A 101 26.59 -23.11 -24.06
CA LYS A 101 25.14 -22.88 -24.20
C LYS A 101 24.46 -22.86 -22.85
N VAL A 102 23.52 -21.96 -22.69
CA VAL A 102 22.75 -21.78 -21.47
C VAL A 102 21.37 -22.43 -21.58
N PHE A 103 21.08 -23.33 -20.65
CA PHE A 103 19.81 -24.06 -20.58
C PHE A 103 19.05 -23.69 -19.32
N ILE A 104 17.73 -23.51 -19.44
CA ILE A 104 16.83 -23.31 -18.30
C ILE A 104 15.87 -24.50 -18.22
N THR A 105 15.76 -25.05 -17.00
CA THR A 105 14.84 -26.14 -16.69
C THR A 105 13.78 -25.63 -15.71
N ALA A 106 12.52 -25.79 -16.06
CA ALA A 106 11.39 -25.30 -15.27
C ALA A 106 10.18 -26.23 -15.39
N LYS A 107 9.31 -26.21 -14.36
CA LYS A 107 7.98 -26.81 -14.46
C LYS A 107 7.06 -25.83 -15.20
N LYS A 108 6.23 -26.33 -16.12
CA LYS A 108 5.31 -25.47 -16.89
C LYS A 108 4.40 -24.60 -16.01
N LYS A 109 3.86 -25.19 -14.94
CA LYS A 109 3.01 -24.44 -13.97
C LYS A 109 3.72 -23.24 -13.34
N ASP A 110 5.03 -23.35 -13.11
CA ASP A 110 5.83 -22.25 -12.53
C ASP A 110 6.21 -21.21 -13.58
N LEU A 111 6.17 -21.56 -14.87
CA LEU A 111 6.33 -20.64 -15.99
C LEU A 111 5.06 -19.84 -16.27
N GLU A 112 3.90 -20.45 -16.10
CA GLU A 112 2.58 -19.79 -16.27
C GLU A 112 2.38 -18.65 -15.26
N SER A 113 2.89 -18.84 -14.03
CA SER A 113 2.87 -17.85 -12.99
C SER A 113 4.30 -17.46 -12.59
N SER A 114 4.70 -16.23 -12.88
CA SER A 114 6.03 -15.75 -12.52
C SER A 114 6.21 -15.47 -11.02
N LEU A 115 5.15 -15.53 -10.25
CA LEU A 115 5.15 -15.30 -8.81
C LEU A 115 5.19 -16.61 -8.01
N ARG A 116 5.71 -16.51 -6.79
CA ARG A 116 5.76 -17.62 -5.84
C ARG A 116 5.29 -17.12 -4.47
N VAL A 117 4.28 -17.81 -3.94
CA VAL A 117 3.85 -17.59 -2.55
C VAL A 117 4.80 -18.33 -1.61
N LYS A 118 5.28 -17.65 -0.56
CA LYS A 118 6.14 -18.30 0.45
C LYS A 118 5.38 -19.40 1.19
N ASP A 119 6.10 -20.46 1.52
CA ASP A 119 5.58 -21.49 2.41
C ASP A 119 5.18 -20.91 3.76
N ALA A 120 4.09 -21.39 4.30
CA ALA A 120 3.54 -20.91 5.55
C ALA A 120 3.26 -22.06 6.52
N SER A 121 3.47 -21.83 7.81
CA SER A 121 3.10 -22.78 8.85
C SER A 121 1.58 -22.93 8.94
N ARG A 122 1.15 -24.09 9.42
CA ARG A 122 -0.28 -24.36 9.63
C ARG A 122 -0.68 -24.04 11.07
N ARG A 123 -1.93 -23.66 11.25
CA ARG A 123 -2.54 -23.49 12.57
C ARG A 123 -2.47 -24.81 13.35
N CYS A 124 -1.88 -24.76 14.54
CA CYS A 124 -1.84 -25.87 15.49
C CYS A 124 -2.73 -25.55 16.71
N LEU A 125 -3.74 -26.37 16.95
CA LEU A 125 -4.68 -26.15 18.05
C LEU A 125 -4.05 -26.30 19.45
N LEU A 126 -2.90 -26.93 19.54
CA LEU A 126 -2.15 -27.05 20.78
C LEU A 126 -1.45 -25.74 21.16
N ASN A 127 -1.14 -24.90 20.18
CA ASN A 127 -0.60 -23.56 20.45
C ASN A 127 -1.75 -22.60 20.80
N LYS A 128 -1.86 -22.25 22.07
CA LYS A 128 -2.94 -21.40 22.59
C LYS A 128 -2.66 -19.91 22.47
N ASN A 129 -1.48 -19.51 22.01
CA ASN A 129 -1.15 -18.11 21.82
C ASN A 129 -2.02 -17.48 20.74
N THR A 130 -2.56 -16.31 21.05
CA THR A 130 -3.39 -15.52 20.13
C THR A 130 -2.69 -14.20 19.82
N MET A 131 -2.50 -13.96 18.54
CA MET A 131 -2.09 -12.66 18.01
C MET A 131 -3.28 -11.97 17.38
N LEU A 132 -3.68 -10.85 17.95
CA LEU A 132 -4.82 -10.04 17.49
C LEU A 132 -4.29 -8.84 16.72
N LEU A 133 -4.73 -8.70 15.47
CA LEU A 133 -4.35 -7.62 14.58
C LEU A 133 -5.58 -6.75 14.31
N LEU A 134 -5.52 -5.50 14.76
CA LEU A 134 -6.61 -4.54 14.55
C LEU A 134 -6.35 -3.76 13.26
N GLY A 135 -7.15 -4.00 12.26
CA GLY A 135 -7.07 -3.39 10.95
C GLY A 135 -7.19 -4.40 9.82
N GLY A 136 -7.73 -3.95 8.69
CA GLY A 136 -7.90 -4.75 7.47
C GLY A 136 -7.04 -4.24 6.31
N GLY A 137 -6.03 -3.43 6.59
CA GLY A 137 -5.12 -2.89 5.59
C GLY A 137 -3.89 -3.75 5.34
N VAL A 138 -3.00 -3.25 4.50
CA VAL A 138 -1.81 -3.97 4.06
C VAL A 138 -0.80 -4.20 5.20
N ALA A 139 -0.71 -3.31 6.17
CA ALA A 139 0.18 -3.51 7.31
C ALA A 139 -0.22 -4.75 8.14
N ALA A 140 -1.50 -4.88 8.47
CA ALA A 140 -2.00 -6.05 9.18
C ALA A 140 -1.89 -7.33 8.34
N LEU A 141 -2.17 -7.26 7.03
CA LEU A 141 -2.05 -8.40 6.12
C LEU A 141 -0.62 -8.92 6.06
N VAL A 142 0.36 -8.05 5.83
CA VAL A 142 1.78 -8.45 5.77
C VAL A 142 2.24 -9.00 7.11
N CYS A 143 1.80 -8.42 8.23
CA CYS A 143 2.08 -8.96 9.56
C CYS A 143 1.54 -10.38 9.72
N ALA A 144 0.28 -10.63 9.38
CA ALA A 144 -0.35 -11.94 9.49
C ALA A 144 0.36 -12.99 8.62
N GLU A 145 0.63 -12.67 7.36
CA GLU A 145 1.33 -13.57 6.44
C GLU A 145 2.77 -13.84 6.90
N THR A 146 3.48 -12.82 7.37
CA THR A 146 4.85 -12.97 7.89
C THR A 146 4.87 -13.87 9.12
N LEU A 147 3.95 -13.73 10.05
CA LEU A 147 3.82 -14.61 11.21
C LEU A 147 3.72 -16.08 10.80
N ARG A 148 2.90 -16.39 9.80
CA ARG A 148 2.77 -17.76 9.26
C ARG A 148 4.03 -18.24 8.55
N GLN A 149 4.63 -17.39 7.74
CA GLN A 149 5.85 -17.71 6.99
C GLN A 149 7.03 -17.96 7.92
N GLU A 150 7.09 -17.30 9.07
CA GLU A 150 8.14 -17.41 10.07
C GLU A 150 7.87 -18.48 11.14
N GLY A 151 6.86 -19.31 10.93
CA GLY A 151 6.63 -20.52 11.74
C GLY A 151 5.66 -20.36 12.91
N PHE A 152 4.97 -19.24 13.05
CA PHE A 152 3.97 -19.11 14.10
C PHE A 152 2.74 -19.98 13.81
N THR A 153 2.44 -20.88 14.74
CA THR A 153 1.35 -21.87 14.62
C THR A 153 0.14 -21.55 15.48
N GLY A 154 0.19 -20.47 16.26
CA GLY A 154 -0.90 -20.04 17.12
C GLY A 154 -2.07 -19.42 16.35
N ARG A 155 -3.02 -18.89 17.08
CA ARG A 155 -4.19 -18.21 16.52
C ARG A 155 -3.82 -16.82 16.01
N ILE A 156 -4.20 -16.50 14.79
CA ILE A 156 -4.09 -15.17 14.20
C ILE A 156 -5.49 -14.66 13.85
N ILE A 157 -5.86 -13.50 14.38
CA ILE A 157 -7.15 -12.85 14.12
C ILE A 157 -6.85 -11.47 13.55
N MET A 158 -7.38 -11.16 12.36
CA MET A 158 -7.46 -9.82 11.82
C MET A 158 -8.89 -9.31 11.98
N ALA A 159 -9.08 -8.18 12.65
CA ALA A 159 -10.40 -7.58 12.84
C ALA A 159 -10.45 -6.19 12.21
N THR A 160 -11.40 -5.95 11.34
CA THR A 160 -11.60 -4.67 10.65
C THR A 160 -13.02 -4.17 10.76
N LYS A 161 -13.20 -2.84 10.81
CA LYS A 161 -14.52 -2.21 10.70
C LYS A 161 -15.11 -2.29 9.29
N GLU A 162 -14.27 -2.50 8.28
CA GLU A 162 -14.68 -2.59 6.88
C GLU A 162 -15.31 -3.95 6.59
N LYS A 163 -16.03 -4.04 5.48
CA LYS A 163 -16.66 -5.28 4.99
C LYS A 163 -15.81 -6.06 3.99
N HIS A 164 -14.66 -5.53 3.60
CA HIS A 164 -13.78 -6.12 2.59
C HIS A 164 -12.56 -6.78 3.20
N VAL A 165 -12.04 -7.81 2.54
CA VAL A 165 -10.68 -8.30 2.74
C VAL A 165 -9.67 -7.22 2.35
N PRO A 166 -8.39 -7.33 2.75
CA PRO A 166 -7.40 -6.31 2.40
C PRO A 166 -7.35 -6.03 0.91
N TYR A 167 -7.35 -4.75 0.56
CA TYR A 167 -7.35 -4.28 -0.81
C TYR A 167 -6.30 -3.17 -1.03
N ASP A 168 -5.95 -2.95 -2.29
CA ASP A 168 -4.98 -1.94 -2.69
C ASP A 168 -5.61 -0.54 -2.69
N LYS A 169 -5.42 0.18 -1.58
CA LYS A 169 -5.94 1.54 -1.41
C LYS A 169 -5.32 2.54 -2.40
N SER A 170 -4.12 2.27 -2.89
CA SER A 170 -3.45 3.17 -3.83
C SER A 170 -4.15 3.25 -5.20
N LYS A 171 -4.99 2.27 -5.52
CA LYS A 171 -5.78 2.24 -6.76
C LYS A 171 -7.07 3.04 -6.69
N LEU A 172 -7.59 3.34 -5.50
CA LEU A 172 -8.89 3.98 -5.33
C LEU A 172 -9.00 5.36 -6.01
N SER A 173 -7.90 6.10 -6.06
CA SER A 173 -7.82 7.43 -6.66
C SER A 173 -7.28 7.43 -8.09
N LYS A 174 -6.72 6.29 -8.56
CA LYS A 174 -6.11 6.15 -9.88
C LYS A 174 -6.99 5.41 -10.88
N GLU A 175 -7.84 4.49 -10.39
CA GLU A 175 -8.67 3.60 -11.20
C GLU A 175 -10.06 3.48 -10.56
N MET A 176 -10.81 4.59 -10.55
CA MET A 176 -12.08 4.71 -9.81
C MET A 176 -13.23 3.89 -10.42
N ASN A 177 -13.02 3.31 -11.59
CA ASN A 177 -13.99 2.45 -12.28
C ASN A 177 -13.88 0.96 -11.92
N LEU A 178 -12.94 0.57 -11.05
CA LEU A 178 -12.77 -0.80 -10.59
C LEU A 178 -13.82 -1.18 -9.53
N LYS A 179 -14.22 -2.45 -9.55
CA LYS A 179 -15.03 -3.03 -8.47
C LYS A 179 -14.14 -3.34 -7.26
N ALA A 180 -14.74 -3.50 -6.09
CA ALA A 180 -14.01 -3.83 -4.87
C ALA A 180 -13.14 -5.08 -5.02
N GLU A 181 -13.67 -6.12 -5.65
CA GLU A 181 -12.98 -7.39 -5.86
C GLU A 181 -11.75 -7.28 -6.76
N ASP A 182 -11.74 -6.31 -7.68
CA ASP A 182 -10.63 -6.09 -8.61
C ASP A 182 -9.39 -5.50 -7.90
N VAL A 183 -9.57 -4.92 -6.74
CA VAL A 183 -8.50 -4.33 -5.95
C VAL A 183 -8.11 -5.16 -4.72
N TYR A 184 -8.72 -6.32 -4.51
CA TYR A 184 -8.37 -7.22 -3.42
C TYR A 184 -6.92 -7.68 -3.54
N LEU A 185 -6.16 -7.60 -2.44
CA LEU A 185 -4.79 -8.08 -2.36
C LEU A 185 -4.74 -9.60 -2.17
N ARG A 186 -5.70 -10.13 -1.42
CA ARG A 186 -5.89 -11.56 -1.20
C ARG A 186 -7.37 -11.89 -1.23
N LYS A 187 -7.71 -13.06 -1.77
CA LYS A 187 -9.06 -13.60 -1.70
C LYS A 187 -9.34 -14.14 -0.30
N PRO A 188 -10.60 -14.17 0.16
CA PRO A 188 -10.96 -14.76 1.46
C PRO A 188 -10.44 -16.19 1.65
N GLU A 189 -10.49 -17.01 0.59
CA GLU A 189 -10.02 -18.40 0.60
C GLU A 189 -8.52 -18.50 0.88
N PHE A 190 -7.72 -17.55 0.42
CA PHE A 190 -6.28 -17.50 0.69
C PHE A 190 -6.02 -17.31 2.19
N LEU A 191 -6.71 -16.37 2.82
CA LEU A 191 -6.57 -16.11 4.26
C LEU A 191 -6.99 -17.33 5.08
N GLN A 192 -8.10 -17.96 4.70
CA GLN A 192 -8.56 -19.19 5.34
C GLN A 192 -7.55 -20.32 5.21
N ALA A 193 -6.96 -20.52 4.02
CA ALA A 193 -5.93 -21.54 3.78
C ALA A 193 -4.65 -21.28 4.61
N GLN A 194 -4.33 -20.02 4.91
CA GLN A 194 -3.23 -19.63 5.79
C GLN A 194 -3.58 -19.76 7.29
N GLY A 195 -4.81 -20.18 7.62
CA GLY A 195 -5.27 -20.24 9.00
C GLY A 195 -5.39 -18.88 9.67
N ILE A 196 -5.65 -17.83 8.90
CA ILE A 196 -5.88 -16.47 9.38
C ILE A 196 -7.39 -16.26 9.49
N GLU A 197 -7.87 -15.99 10.71
CA GLU A 197 -9.27 -15.59 10.93
C GLU A 197 -9.41 -14.13 10.54
N PHE A 198 -10.32 -13.81 9.63
CA PHE A 198 -10.59 -12.47 9.17
C PHE A 198 -12.00 -12.05 9.56
N TRP A 199 -12.12 -11.07 10.46
CA TRP A 199 -13.38 -10.58 10.98
C TRP A 199 -13.71 -9.22 10.38
N THR A 200 -14.72 -9.17 9.56
CA THR A 200 -15.26 -7.93 8.97
C THR A 200 -16.30 -7.30 9.88
N GLU A 201 -16.57 -6.00 9.68
CA GLU A 201 -17.57 -5.26 10.44
C GLU A 201 -17.38 -5.39 11.96
N LYS A 202 -16.11 -5.42 12.38
CA LYS A 202 -15.64 -5.64 13.74
C LYS A 202 -14.78 -4.47 14.19
N GLU A 203 -15.42 -3.40 14.66
CA GLU A 203 -14.73 -2.18 15.06
C GLU A 203 -14.30 -2.22 16.53
N ALA A 204 -13.00 -2.03 16.77
CA ALA A 204 -12.46 -1.87 18.12
C ALA A 204 -12.88 -0.51 18.69
N VAL A 205 -13.43 -0.50 19.91
CA VAL A 205 -13.89 0.71 20.59
C VAL A 205 -13.12 1.02 21.86
N SER A 206 -12.44 0.04 22.45
CA SER A 206 -11.54 0.23 23.59
C SER A 206 -10.60 -0.94 23.76
N VAL A 207 -9.51 -0.71 24.49
CA VAL A 207 -8.52 -1.74 24.83
C VAL A 207 -8.24 -1.67 26.32
N ASP A 208 -8.34 -2.82 27.00
CA ASP A 208 -7.84 -3.00 28.36
C ASP A 208 -6.46 -3.67 28.29
N PHE A 209 -5.41 -2.88 28.43
CA PHE A 209 -4.03 -3.40 28.31
C PHE A 209 -3.61 -4.26 29.49
N GLN A 210 -4.21 -4.08 30.68
CA GLN A 210 -3.92 -4.90 31.85
C GLN A 210 -4.50 -6.31 31.69
N LYS A 211 -5.75 -6.39 31.22
CA LYS A 211 -6.44 -7.67 30.96
C LYS A 211 -6.08 -8.26 29.60
N GLN A 212 -5.33 -7.54 28.79
CA GLN A 212 -5.00 -7.92 27.40
C GLN A 212 -6.25 -8.29 26.60
N LYS A 213 -7.17 -7.33 26.49
CA LYS A 213 -8.49 -7.53 25.91
C LYS A 213 -8.93 -6.32 25.09
N VAL A 214 -9.44 -6.59 23.90
CA VAL A 214 -10.04 -5.58 23.02
C VAL A 214 -11.55 -5.71 23.08
N HIS A 215 -12.24 -4.58 23.24
CA HIS A 215 -13.71 -4.49 23.17
C HIS A 215 -14.13 -3.94 21.81
N PHE A 216 -15.15 -4.57 21.23
CA PHE A 216 -15.72 -4.20 19.94
C PHE A 216 -17.07 -3.52 20.08
N MET A 217 -17.46 -2.77 19.05
CA MET A 217 -18.71 -2.02 19.02
C MET A 217 -19.96 -2.90 19.16
N ASP A 218 -19.92 -4.14 18.72
CA ASP A 218 -21.01 -5.11 18.86
C ASP A 218 -21.17 -5.67 20.27
N GLY A 219 -20.41 -5.19 21.24
CA GLY A 219 -20.42 -5.64 22.63
C GLY A 219 -19.56 -6.85 22.93
N SER A 220 -18.98 -7.48 21.92
CA SER A 220 -18.05 -8.58 22.10
C SER A 220 -16.66 -8.12 22.49
N SER A 221 -15.84 -9.05 22.95
CA SER A 221 -14.45 -8.80 23.29
C SER A 221 -13.57 -9.97 22.90
N GLN A 222 -12.29 -9.70 22.70
CA GLN A 222 -11.29 -10.72 22.38
C GLN A 222 -10.02 -10.51 23.19
N LYS A 223 -9.58 -11.55 23.86
CA LYS A 223 -8.28 -11.60 24.54
C LYS A 223 -7.16 -11.81 23.52
N TYR A 224 -5.98 -11.31 23.84
CA TYR A 224 -4.77 -11.50 23.05
C TYR A 224 -3.57 -11.79 23.96
N HIS A 225 -2.55 -12.45 23.40
CA HIS A 225 -1.23 -12.55 23.99
C HIS A 225 -0.30 -11.45 23.48
N GLN A 226 -0.43 -11.13 22.17
CA GLN A 226 0.18 -9.96 21.56
C GLN A 226 -0.83 -9.27 20.66
N LEU A 227 -0.72 -7.93 20.56
CA LEU A 227 -1.60 -7.07 19.82
C LEU A 227 -0.83 -6.26 18.78
N LEU A 228 -1.32 -6.21 17.56
CA LEU A 228 -0.92 -5.22 16.57
C LEU A 228 -2.06 -4.21 16.36
N ILE A 229 -1.75 -2.93 16.50
CA ILE A 229 -2.67 -1.84 16.16
C ILE A 229 -2.25 -1.32 14.77
N ALA A 230 -3.08 -1.57 13.77
CA ALA A 230 -2.87 -1.16 12.38
C ALA A 230 -4.17 -0.58 11.79
N THR A 231 -4.80 0.28 12.56
CA THR A 231 -6.12 0.84 12.28
C THR A 231 -6.11 1.97 11.25
N GLY A 232 -4.92 2.37 10.78
CA GLY A 232 -4.76 3.35 9.71
C GLY A 232 -5.12 4.77 10.10
N SER A 233 -5.50 5.54 9.11
CA SER A 233 -5.89 6.94 9.22
C SER A 233 -7.15 7.22 8.39
N HIS A 234 -7.76 8.36 8.62
CA HIS A 234 -8.87 8.87 7.82
C HIS A 234 -8.59 10.32 7.38
N SER A 235 -9.28 10.77 6.33
CA SER A 235 -9.15 12.15 5.85
C SER A 235 -9.52 13.15 6.94
N GLY A 236 -8.83 14.29 6.96
CA GLY A 236 -9.20 15.43 7.80
C GLY A 236 -10.62 15.92 7.50
N PHE A 237 -11.31 16.39 8.53
CA PHE A 237 -12.64 16.96 8.38
C PHE A 237 -12.58 18.40 7.92
N LEU A 238 -13.44 18.78 6.98
CA LEU A 238 -13.70 20.17 6.65
C LEU A 238 -14.40 20.85 7.84
N LYS A 239 -13.82 21.93 8.33
CA LYS A 239 -14.38 22.75 9.40
C LYS A 239 -14.98 24.05 8.85
N VAL A 240 -15.89 23.91 7.90
CA VAL A 240 -16.58 25.03 7.25
C VAL A 240 -18.08 24.79 7.27
N PRO A 241 -18.90 25.86 7.24
CA PRO A 241 -20.34 25.70 7.06
C PRO A 241 -20.65 24.91 5.78
N GLY A 242 -21.61 23.99 5.86
CA GLY A 242 -22.02 23.16 4.73
C GLY A 242 -21.18 21.89 4.51
N ALA A 243 -20.20 21.59 5.35
CA ALA A 243 -19.37 20.39 5.22
C ALA A 243 -20.16 19.08 5.38
N ASP A 244 -21.33 19.11 5.99
CA ASP A 244 -22.25 17.99 6.19
C ASP A 244 -23.30 17.82 5.07
N LEU A 245 -23.28 18.67 4.06
CA LEU A 245 -24.19 18.54 2.91
C LEU A 245 -23.95 17.22 2.18
N GLN A 246 -25.01 16.71 1.51
CA GLN A 246 -24.88 15.57 0.63
C GLN A 246 -23.92 15.89 -0.53
N ASN A 247 -23.22 14.87 -1.03
CA ASN A 247 -22.23 14.95 -2.10
C ASN A 247 -20.93 15.69 -1.71
N VAL A 248 -20.67 15.85 -0.42
CA VAL A 248 -19.36 16.18 0.13
C VAL A 248 -18.69 14.86 0.51
N CYS A 249 -17.65 14.46 -0.20
CA CYS A 249 -17.09 13.10 -0.18
C CYS A 249 -15.64 13.08 0.30
N THR A 250 -15.29 11.99 0.97
CA THR A 250 -13.90 11.56 1.19
C THR A 250 -13.63 10.32 0.35
N LEU A 251 -12.36 9.95 0.18
CA LEU A 251 -11.98 8.79 -0.63
C LEU A 251 -11.10 7.84 0.20
N GLN A 252 -11.70 6.78 0.72
CA GLN A 252 -11.02 5.78 1.55
C GLN A 252 -11.43 4.34 1.25
N THR A 253 -12.61 4.15 0.64
CA THR A 253 -13.17 2.83 0.36
C THR A 253 -13.51 2.67 -1.13
N PRO A 254 -13.60 1.43 -1.63
CA PRO A 254 -14.06 1.18 -3.00
C PRO A 254 -15.43 1.77 -3.30
N GLU A 255 -16.34 1.74 -2.33
CA GLU A 255 -17.69 2.30 -2.46
C GLU A 255 -17.65 3.83 -2.63
N GLU A 256 -16.80 4.51 -1.88
CA GLU A 256 -16.61 5.96 -2.01
C GLU A 256 -16.01 6.31 -3.37
N SER A 257 -15.05 5.53 -3.86
CA SER A 257 -14.45 5.69 -5.18
C SER A 257 -15.52 5.61 -6.29
N SER A 258 -16.33 4.57 -6.29
CA SER A 258 -17.42 4.38 -7.25
C SER A 258 -18.46 5.48 -7.17
N LYS A 259 -18.83 5.91 -5.96
CA LYS A 259 -19.78 6.99 -5.74
C LYS A 259 -19.29 8.32 -6.30
N ILE A 260 -18.03 8.65 -6.07
CA ILE A 260 -17.43 9.89 -6.60
C ILE A 260 -17.44 9.87 -8.13
N LEU A 261 -17.07 8.77 -8.76
CA LEU A 261 -17.11 8.62 -10.22
C LEU A 261 -18.53 8.85 -10.76
N GLU A 262 -19.53 8.24 -10.15
CA GLU A 262 -20.93 8.39 -10.55
C GLU A 262 -21.40 9.83 -10.41
N LEU A 263 -21.15 10.48 -9.27
CA LEU A 263 -21.58 11.84 -8.99
C LEU A 263 -20.87 12.89 -9.84
N ALA A 264 -19.60 12.68 -10.19
CA ALA A 264 -18.79 13.65 -10.91
C ALA A 264 -18.93 13.57 -12.42
N THR A 265 -19.40 12.46 -12.98
CA THR A 265 -19.51 12.26 -14.43
C THR A 265 -20.46 13.29 -15.04
N GLY A 266 -19.92 14.14 -15.92
CA GLY A 266 -20.66 15.23 -16.59
C GLY A 266 -21.06 16.38 -15.66
N LYS A 267 -20.56 16.43 -14.43
CA LYS A 267 -20.93 17.39 -13.40
C LYS A 267 -19.77 18.29 -12.96
N ASN A 268 -20.07 19.29 -12.15
CA ASN A 268 -19.07 20.18 -11.57
C ASN A 268 -18.45 19.55 -10.32
N LEU A 269 -17.17 19.29 -10.37
CA LEU A 269 -16.38 18.74 -9.29
C LEU A 269 -15.46 19.81 -8.70
N VAL A 270 -15.50 19.97 -7.39
CA VAL A 270 -14.54 20.76 -6.63
C VAL A 270 -13.72 19.82 -5.73
N ILE A 271 -12.42 19.90 -5.86
CA ILE A 271 -11.45 19.14 -5.04
C ILE A 271 -10.81 20.11 -4.06
N VAL A 272 -10.90 19.81 -2.77
CA VAL A 272 -10.29 20.61 -1.71
C VAL A 272 -9.00 19.93 -1.26
N GLY A 273 -7.88 20.56 -1.58
CA GLY A 273 -6.54 20.05 -1.33
C GLY A 273 -5.86 19.46 -2.58
N ALA A 274 -4.72 20.02 -2.96
CA ALA A 274 -3.88 19.51 -4.06
C ALA A 274 -2.84 18.51 -3.53
N SER A 275 -3.31 17.53 -2.78
CA SER A 275 -2.55 16.38 -2.29
C SER A 275 -2.45 15.29 -3.37
N PHE A 276 -1.79 14.16 -3.05
CA PHE A 276 -1.73 13.01 -3.95
C PHE A 276 -3.13 12.53 -4.35
N ILE A 277 -4.01 12.33 -3.37
CA ILE A 277 -5.40 11.90 -3.63
C ILE A 277 -6.13 12.93 -4.49
N GLY A 278 -6.09 14.20 -4.12
CA GLY A 278 -6.76 15.25 -4.87
C GLY A 278 -6.30 15.36 -6.32
N MET A 279 -5.00 15.31 -6.55
CA MET A 279 -4.40 15.38 -7.88
C MET A 279 -4.67 14.12 -8.72
N GLU A 280 -4.64 12.95 -8.11
CA GLU A 280 -4.96 11.68 -8.78
C GLU A 280 -6.44 11.61 -9.18
N VAL A 281 -7.35 12.03 -8.31
CA VAL A 281 -8.79 12.14 -8.61
C VAL A 281 -9.02 13.12 -9.76
N ALA A 282 -8.39 14.30 -9.73
CA ALA A 282 -8.48 15.28 -10.82
C ALA A 282 -7.96 14.69 -12.14
N ALA A 283 -6.85 13.97 -12.13
CA ALA A 283 -6.30 13.33 -13.32
C ALA A 283 -7.25 12.28 -13.90
N PHE A 284 -7.76 11.38 -13.07
CA PHE A 284 -8.66 10.31 -13.51
C PHE A 284 -9.98 10.86 -14.07
N LEU A 285 -10.53 11.89 -13.44
CA LEU A 285 -11.83 12.48 -13.83
C LEU A 285 -11.72 13.59 -14.87
N SER A 286 -10.53 13.97 -15.32
CA SER A 286 -10.31 15.09 -16.23
C SER A 286 -11.04 14.96 -17.57
N ASP A 287 -11.28 13.74 -18.04
CA ASP A 287 -12.02 13.43 -19.27
C ASP A 287 -13.45 12.93 -19.01
N LYS A 288 -13.90 12.91 -17.76
CA LYS A 288 -15.20 12.35 -17.33
C LYS A 288 -16.11 13.39 -16.68
N ALA A 289 -15.56 14.24 -15.82
CA ALA A 289 -16.31 15.31 -15.16
C ALA A 289 -16.64 16.42 -16.15
N GLY A 290 -17.68 17.19 -15.85
CA GLY A 290 -18.04 18.37 -16.65
C GLY A 290 -17.01 19.49 -16.49
N ASN A 291 -16.71 19.85 -15.25
CA ASN A 291 -15.67 20.81 -14.87
C ASN A 291 -15.00 20.35 -13.59
N ILE A 292 -13.70 20.59 -13.48
CA ILE A 292 -12.92 20.29 -12.26
C ILE A 292 -12.20 21.56 -11.81
N SER A 293 -12.37 21.90 -10.53
CA SER A 293 -11.62 22.96 -9.87
C SER A 293 -10.92 22.38 -8.65
N VAL A 294 -9.63 22.67 -8.51
CA VAL A 294 -8.81 22.27 -7.35
C VAL A 294 -8.51 23.51 -6.51
N VAL A 295 -8.82 23.45 -5.24
CA VAL A 295 -8.61 24.55 -4.27
C VAL A 295 -7.46 24.17 -3.33
N GLU A 296 -6.43 25.01 -3.22
CA GLU A 296 -5.24 24.75 -2.43
C GLU A 296 -4.72 26.02 -1.77
N ARG A 297 -4.30 25.91 -0.49
CA ARG A 297 -3.70 27.02 0.25
C ARG A 297 -2.32 27.40 -0.26
N GLU A 298 -1.56 26.40 -0.71
CA GLU A 298 -0.21 26.58 -1.22
C GLU A 298 -0.20 27.15 -2.65
N GLU A 299 0.95 27.53 -3.12
CA GLU A 299 1.16 28.03 -4.49
C GLU A 299 1.16 26.89 -5.51
N PHE A 300 1.69 25.72 -5.13
CA PHE A 300 1.82 24.55 -6.01
C PHE A 300 1.30 23.30 -5.34
N PRO A 301 0.76 22.34 -6.12
CA PRO A 301 0.49 20.99 -5.63
C PRO A 301 1.76 20.34 -5.07
N PHE A 302 1.62 19.47 -4.09
CA PHE A 302 2.73 18.71 -3.50
C PHE A 302 3.88 19.55 -2.93
N GLN A 303 3.66 20.85 -2.69
CA GLN A 303 4.73 21.80 -2.43
C GLN A 303 5.64 21.38 -1.26
N HIS A 304 5.05 20.88 -0.18
CA HIS A 304 5.80 20.44 1.00
C HIS A 304 6.43 19.06 0.86
N THR A 305 5.97 18.24 -0.07
CA THR A 305 6.44 16.86 -0.24
C THR A 305 7.43 16.74 -1.39
N LEU A 306 7.13 17.33 -2.54
CA LEU A 306 7.92 17.19 -3.77
C LEU A 306 8.55 18.49 -4.24
N GLY A 307 8.28 19.59 -3.55
CA GLY A 307 8.76 20.92 -3.92
C GLY A 307 7.93 21.61 -5.03
N PRO A 308 8.12 22.92 -5.18
CA PRO A 308 7.31 23.72 -6.11
C PRO A 308 7.57 23.40 -7.59
N GLN A 309 8.77 22.93 -7.95
CA GLN A 309 9.10 22.60 -9.34
C GLN A 309 8.30 21.40 -9.84
N VAL A 310 8.32 20.31 -9.09
CA VAL A 310 7.56 19.09 -9.42
C VAL A 310 6.05 19.38 -9.36
N GLY A 311 5.60 20.09 -8.33
CA GLY A 311 4.21 20.52 -8.19
C GLY A 311 3.74 21.38 -9.37
N GLY A 312 4.58 22.29 -9.82
CA GLY A 312 4.29 23.16 -10.98
C GLY A 312 4.14 22.36 -12.29
N VAL A 313 4.97 21.34 -12.50
CA VAL A 313 4.85 20.44 -13.65
C VAL A 313 3.54 19.66 -13.61
N ALA A 314 3.21 19.07 -12.46
CA ALA A 314 1.97 18.32 -12.28
C ALA A 314 0.73 19.20 -12.49
N MET A 315 0.75 20.42 -11.93
CA MET A 315 -0.32 21.41 -12.12
C MET A 315 -0.53 21.73 -13.60
N LYS A 316 0.54 22.01 -14.33
CA LYS A 316 0.47 22.31 -15.76
C LYS A 316 -0.07 21.15 -16.59
N MET A 317 0.29 19.92 -16.26
CA MET A 317 -0.23 18.72 -16.92
C MET A 317 -1.77 18.67 -16.82
N LEU A 318 -2.32 18.92 -15.64
CA LEU A 318 -3.76 18.91 -15.40
C LEU A 318 -4.45 20.16 -15.98
N GLN A 319 -3.82 21.33 -15.92
CA GLN A 319 -4.34 22.54 -16.59
C GLN A 319 -4.50 22.33 -18.10
N ASN A 320 -3.56 21.61 -18.73
CA ASN A 320 -3.65 21.26 -20.16
C ASN A 320 -4.83 20.31 -20.47
N LYS A 321 -5.37 19.66 -19.45
CA LYS A 321 -6.59 18.84 -19.54
C LYS A 321 -7.87 19.59 -19.16
N GLY A 322 -7.77 20.88 -18.92
CA GLY A 322 -8.90 21.74 -18.58
C GLY A 322 -9.23 21.84 -17.09
N VAL A 323 -8.38 21.30 -16.21
CA VAL A 323 -8.56 21.44 -14.76
C VAL A 323 -8.19 22.87 -14.35
N LYS A 324 -9.10 23.51 -13.61
CA LYS A 324 -8.87 24.83 -13.03
C LYS A 324 -8.22 24.69 -11.66
N PHE A 325 -7.19 25.50 -11.40
CA PHE A 325 -6.52 25.58 -10.10
C PHE A 325 -6.77 26.93 -9.43
N CYS A 326 -7.29 26.89 -8.21
CA CYS A 326 -7.48 28.04 -7.33
C CYS A 326 -6.45 27.90 -6.20
N MET A 327 -5.26 28.45 -6.44
CA MET A 327 -4.12 28.36 -5.51
C MET A 327 -4.06 29.58 -4.58
N LYS A 328 -3.35 29.46 -3.47
CA LYS A 328 -3.20 30.52 -2.44
C LYS A 328 -4.56 31.00 -1.89
N THR A 329 -5.52 30.11 -1.82
CA THR A 329 -6.84 30.39 -1.27
C THR A 329 -7.37 29.15 -0.55
N GLU A 330 -8.46 29.30 0.16
CA GLU A 330 -9.08 28.21 0.87
C GLU A 330 -10.61 28.26 0.74
N LEU A 331 -11.22 27.13 1.00
CA LEU A 331 -12.68 27.01 1.07
C LEU A 331 -13.17 27.67 2.36
N CYS A 332 -14.14 28.57 2.24
CA CYS A 332 -14.78 29.23 3.38
C CYS A 332 -16.13 28.65 3.73
N GLU A 333 -16.92 28.25 2.73
CA GLU A 333 -18.27 27.75 2.90
C GLU A 333 -18.69 26.88 1.72
N LEU A 334 -19.50 25.87 2.02
CA LEU A 334 -20.26 25.12 1.02
C LEU A 334 -21.73 25.48 1.13
N LYS A 335 -22.30 25.97 0.03
CA LYS A 335 -23.73 26.34 -0.05
C LYS A 335 -24.51 25.19 -0.67
N GLY A 336 -25.66 24.88 -0.08
CA GLY A 336 -26.53 23.79 -0.51
C GLY A 336 -27.79 24.24 -1.22
N ARG A 337 -28.35 23.30 -1.99
CA ARG A 337 -29.71 23.38 -2.55
C ARG A 337 -30.35 22.01 -2.36
N ASP A 338 -31.53 21.97 -1.76
CA ASP A 338 -32.26 20.72 -1.51
C ASP A 338 -31.44 19.68 -0.73
N GLY A 339 -30.61 20.13 0.23
CA GLY A 339 -29.76 19.27 1.06
C GLY A 339 -28.47 18.79 0.41
N LYS A 340 -28.23 19.13 -0.85
CA LYS A 340 -27.01 18.76 -1.61
C LYS A 340 -26.11 19.98 -1.81
N VAL A 341 -24.81 19.78 -1.88
CA VAL A 341 -23.85 20.84 -2.20
C VAL A 341 -24.16 21.39 -3.62
N ALA A 342 -24.12 22.70 -3.76
CA ALA A 342 -24.37 23.40 -5.02
C ALA A 342 -23.27 24.40 -5.39
N GLU A 343 -22.58 24.96 -4.40
CA GLU A 343 -21.58 26.02 -4.60
C GLU A 343 -20.51 25.98 -3.50
N ALA A 344 -19.28 26.27 -3.90
CA ALA A 344 -18.13 26.43 -3.02
C ALA A 344 -17.67 27.89 -3.00
N ALA A 345 -17.73 28.54 -1.85
CA ALA A 345 -17.26 29.92 -1.65
C ALA A 345 -15.82 29.92 -1.13
N LEU A 346 -14.93 30.63 -1.83
CA LEU A 346 -13.52 30.71 -1.52
C LEU A 346 -13.16 32.02 -0.81
N ALA A 347 -12.05 32.01 -0.05
CA ALA A 347 -11.56 33.17 0.68
C ALA A 347 -11.19 34.36 -0.22
N ASN A 348 -10.83 34.12 -1.48
CA ASN A 348 -10.53 35.15 -2.47
C ASN A 348 -11.79 35.82 -3.07
N GLY A 349 -12.99 35.47 -2.61
CA GLY A 349 -14.26 35.97 -3.08
C GLY A 349 -14.84 35.22 -4.28
N GLU A 350 -14.15 34.24 -4.83
CA GLU A 350 -14.61 33.43 -5.94
C GLU A 350 -15.64 32.40 -5.44
N ASN A 351 -16.68 32.16 -6.23
CA ASN A 351 -17.70 31.15 -6.01
C ASN A 351 -17.64 30.13 -7.15
N LEU A 352 -17.48 28.85 -6.83
CA LEU A 352 -17.39 27.76 -7.78
C LEU A 352 -18.67 26.94 -7.78
N PRO A 353 -19.26 26.63 -8.95
CA PRO A 353 -20.34 25.66 -9.01
C PRO A 353 -19.80 24.28 -8.57
N ALA A 354 -20.54 23.58 -7.74
CA ALA A 354 -20.12 22.30 -7.18
C ALA A 354 -21.31 21.36 -7.02
N ASP A 355 -21.39 20.36 -7.89
CA ASP A 355 -22.35 19.26 -7.75
C ASP A 355 -21.82 18.19 -6.80
N VAL A 356 -20.49 18.05 -6.72
CA VAL A 356 -19.78 17.14 -5.81
C VAL A 356 -18.48 17.80 -5.34
N VAL A 357 -18.15 17.56 -4.08
CA VAL A 357 -16.90 18.02 -3.46
C VAL A 357 -16.14 16.82 -2.96
N VAL A 358 -14.86 16.71 -3.32
CA VAL A 358 -13.93 15.70 -2.80
C VAL A 358 -12.94 16.38 -1.88
N VAL A 359 -12.87 15.90 -0.64
CA VAL A 359 -11.99 16.44 0.40
C VAL A 359 -10.72 15.62 0.48
N GLY A 360 -9.59 16.24 0.15
CA GLY A 360 -8.26 15.63 0.19
C GLY A 360 -7.29 16.43 1.06
N ILE A 361 -7.70 16.77 2.29
CA ILE A 361 -6.91 17.54 3.24
C ILE A 361 -6.46 16.68 4.41
N GLY A 362 -5.15 16.62 4.65
CA GLY A 362 -4.55 15.99 5.81
C GLY A 362 -4.99 14.54 6.04
N SER A 363 -4.51 13.98 7.11
CA SER A 363 -4.98 12.68 7.62
C SER A 363 -4.90 12.66 9.14
N THR A 364 -5.83 11.95 9.77
CA THR A 364 -5.91 11.79 11.22
C THR A 364 -5.76 10.32 11.56
N PRO A 365 -4.82 9.94 12.46
CA PRO A 365 -4.69 8.55 12.90
C PRO A 365 -5.97 8.03 13.56
N ASN A 366 -6.35 6.81 13.23
CA ASN A 366 -7.50 6.12 13.82
C ASN A 366 -7.15 5.54 15.19
N SER A 367 -6.97 6.39 16.17
CA SER A 367 -6.51 6.05 17.53
C SER A 367 -7.41 6.56 18.66
N THR A 368 -8.59 7.11 18.34
CA THR A 368 -9.49 7.66 19.36
C THR A 368 -9.99 6.62 20.36
N PHE A 369 -10.06 5.36 19.96
CA PHE A 369 -10.42 4.24 20.85
C PHE A 369 -9.36 3.96 21.94
N LEU A 370 -8.20 4.59 21.85
CA LEU A 370 -7.10 4.50 22.82
C LEU A 370 -7.08 5.64 23.84
N LYS A 371 -8.03 6.57 23.75
CA LYS A 371 -8.15 7.67 24.72
C LYS A 371 -8.32 7.12 26.13
N GLY A 372 -7.64 7.73 27.11
CA GLY A 372 -7.69 7.33 28.49
C GLY A 372 -6.80 6.14 28.85
N THR A 373 -6.11 5.55 27.90
CA THR A 373 -5.08 4.52 28.13
C THR A 373 -3.68 5.13 28.30
N SER A 374 -2.73 4.34 28.78
CA SER A 374 -1.34 4.76 28.96
C SER A 374 -0.47 4.61 27.70
N ILE A 375 -1.06 4.20 26.55
CA ILE A 375 -0.30 4.13 25.31
C ILE A 375 0.16 5.51 24.85
N ALA A 376 1.44 5.65 24.55
CA ALA A 376 2.02 6.91 24.11
C ALA A 376 1.57 7.27 22.69
N ARG A 377 1.06 8.50 22.53
CA ARG A 377 0.66 9.09 21.24
C ARG A 377 1.16 10.52 21.16
N ASP A 378 1.41 11.01 19.95
CA ASP A 378 1.73 12.41 19.74
C ASP A 378 0.48 13.31 19.81
N ASP A 379 0.66 14.60 19.64
CA ASP A 379 -0.42 15.61 19.66
C ASP A 379 -1.45 15.44 18.53
N LYS A 380 -1.07 14.76 17.45
CA LYS A 380 -1.95 14.43 16.32
C LYS A 380 -2.68 13.08 16.50
N GLY A 381 -2.36 12.34 17.54
CA GLY A 381 -2.94 11.02 17.84
C GLY A 381 -2.17 9.85 17.25
N ALA A 382 -1.02 10.05 16.62
CA ALA A 382 -0.20 8.95 16.11
C ALA A 382 0.47 8.19 17.26
N ILE A 383 0.44 6.86 17.19
CA ILE A 383 1.04 5.99 18.19
C ILE A 383 2.56 6.04 18.06
N LEU A 384 3.27 6.28 19.17
CA LEU A 384 4.73 6.25 19.19
C LEU A 384 5.22 4.81 19.21
N VAL A 385 6.00 4.44 18.20
CA VAL A 385 6.70 3.16 18.14
C VAL A 385 8.20 3.37 18.05
N ASP A 386 8.97 2.35 18.41
CA ASP A 386 10.42 2.30 18.24
C ASP A 386 10.81 1.67 16.89
N LEU A 387 12.10 1.42 16.66
CA LEU A 387 12.60 0.76 15.44
C LEU A 387 12.12 -0.69 15.29
N HIS A 388 11.55 -1.27 16.33
CA HIS A 388 10.99 -2.63 16.33
C HIS A 388 9.46 -2.63 16.17
N MET A 389 8.87 -1.48 15.85
CA MET A 389 7.41 -1.27 15.81
C MET A 389 6.72 -1.53 17.15
N GLN A 390 7.46 -1.52 18.23
CA GLN A 390 6.94 -1.71 19.58
C GLN A 390 6.48 -0.39 20.18
N THR A 391 5.29 -0.39 20.80
CA THR A 391 4.77 0.71 21.59
C THR A 391 5.36 0.72 22.99
N ASN A 392 5.00 1.71 23.82
CA ASN A 392 5.39 1.72 25.23
C ASN A 392 4.64 0.68 26.11
N ILE A 393 3.64 -0.01 25.54
CA ILE A 393 2.90 -1.05 26.25
C ILE A 393 3.51 -2.42 25.92
N PRO A 394 3.84 -3.26 26.92
CA PRO A 394 4.34 -4.61 26.67
C PRO A 394 3.38 -5.44 25.81
N ASN A 395 3.94 -6.20 24.86
CA ASN A 395 3.21 -7.05 23.92
C ASN A 395 2.23 -6.31 22.99
N VAL A 396 2.39 -5.01 22.85
CA VAL A 396 1.58 -4.18 21.93
C VAL A 396 2.49 -3.51 20.91
N PHE A 397 2.24 -3.80 19.65
CA PHE A 397 2.89 -3.27 18.46
C PHE A 397 1.93 -2.40 17.68
N ALA A 398 2.45 -1.52 16.86
CA ALA A 398 1.63 -0.73 15.94
C ALA A 398 2.36 -0.53 14.61
N ALA A 399 1.60 -0.38 13.52
CA ALA A 399 2.15 -0.33 12.17
C ALA A 399 1.21 0.43 11.22
N GLY A 400 1.79 0.95 10.13
CA GLY A 400 1.05 1.65 9.09
C GLY A 400 0.77 3.12 9.42
N ASP A 401 -0.31 3.65 8.89
CA ASP A 401 -0.63 5.08 8.96
C ASP A 401 -0.97 5.58 10.38
N VAL A 402 -1.20 4.68 11.32
CA VAL A 402 -1.58 5.05 12.70
C VAL A 402 -0.37 5.45 13.55
N VAL A 403 0.86 5.22 13.07
CA VAL A 403 2.08 5.40 13.87
C VAL A 403 2.90 6.61 13.47
N THR A 404 3.69 7.10 14.42
CA THR A 404 4.91 7.89 14.18
C THR A 404 6.10 7.05 14.60
N PHE A 405 7.13 6.99 13.76
CA PHE A 405 8.24 6.06 13.90
C PHE A 405 9.59 6.72 13.61
N PRO A 406 10.70 6.20 14.17
CA PRO A 406 12.02 6.70 13.87
C PRO A 406 12.41 6.35 12.42
N VAL A 407 12.82 7.33 11.64
CA VAL A 407 13.30 7.12 10.27
C VAL A 407 14.80 6.97 10.26
N ALA A 408 15.31 5.83 9.80
CA ALA A 408 16.74 5.54 9.82
C ALA A 408 17.58 6.54 9.00
N LEU A 409 17.03 7.12 7.93
CA LEU A 409 17.68 8.14 7.11
C LEU A 409 17.83 9.50 7.79
N LEU A 410 17.06 9.75 8.84
CA LEU A 410 17.01 11.02 9.58
C LEU A 410 17.65 10.90 10.96
N ASP A 411 18.61 10.01 11.12
CA ASP A 411 19.30 9.77 12.39
C ASP A 411 18.35 9.48 13.57
N GLY A 412 17.17 8.93 13.25
CA GLY A 412 16.16 8.56 14.24
C GLY A 412 15.09 9.61 14.52
N ASP A 413 15.10 10.73 13.82
CA ASP A 413 13.98 11.67 13.87
C ASP A 413 12.69 10.98 13.43
N ARG A 414 11.59 11.35 14.10
CA ARG A 414 10.29 10.70 13.88
C ARG A 414 9.54 11.29 12.71
N SER A 415 8.87 10.43 11.97
CA SER A 415 7.94 10.82 10.93
C SER A 415 6.69 9.93 10.91
N SER A 416 5.66 10.42 10.26
CA SER A 416 4.45 9.67 9.92
C SER A 416 4.34 9.65 8.40
N ILE A 417 4.56 8.49 7.79
CA ILE A 417 4.59 8.32 6.33
C ILE A 417 3.44 7.41 5.93
N HIS A 418 2.45 7.99 5.26
CA HIS A 418 1.21 7.32 4.87
C HIS A 418 1.34 6.78 3.44
N HIS A 419 2.06 5.67 3.31
CA HIS A 419 2.25 5.03 2.01
C HIS A 419 2.29 3.50 2.13
N GLN A 420 1.83 2.82 1.07
CA GLN A 420 1.71 1.36 1.03
C GLN A 420 3.04 0.64 1.30
N GLN A 421 4.13 1.05 0.64
CA GLN A 421 5.44 0.42 0.82
C GLN A 421 5.90 0.49 2.28
N VAL A 422 5.71 1.63 2.92
CA VAL A 422 6.07 1.83 4.34
C VAL A 422 5.17 0.99 5.24
N ALA A 423 3.86 0.95 4.99
CA ALA A 423 2.93 0.14 5.76
C ALA A 423 3.25 -1.36 5.68
N GLU A 424 3.61 -1.85 4.49
CA GLU A 424 4.06 -3.24 4.30
C GLU A 424 5.34 -3.54 5.08
N ALA A 425 6.33 -2.66 5.01
CA ALA A 425 7.58 -2.79 5.75
C ALA A 425 7.35 -2.77 7.28
N HIS A 426 6.44 -1.91 7.76
CA HIS A 426 6.03 -1.89 9.16
C HIS A 426 5.40 -3.20 9.59
N GLY A 427 4.48 -3.75 8.81
CA GLY A 427 3.81 -5.02 9.11
C GLY A 427 4.80 -6.19 9.21
N HIS A 428 5.74 -6.24 8.29
CA HIS A 428 6.82 -7.25 8.30
C HIS A 428 7.71 -7.11 9.53
N CYS A 429 8.18 -5.91 9.82
CA CYS A 429 9.01 -5.63 11.00
C CYS A 429 8.27 -5.95 12.29
N ALA A 430 7.02 -5.55 12.42
CA ALA A 430 6.19 -5.86 13.59
C ALA A 430 6.06 -7.38 13.81
N ALA A 431 5.78 -8.13 12.76
CA ALA A 431 5.66 -9.59 12.84
C ALA A 431 6.95 -10.26 13.34
N LEU A 432 8.10 -9.88 12.79
CA LEU A 432 9.39 -10.41 13.22
C LEU A 432 9.67 -10.12 14.69
N ASN A 433 9.29 -8.94 15.18
CA ASN A 433 9.50 -8.56 16.58
C ASN A 433 8.44 -9.13 17.53
N MET A 434 7.22 -9.36 17.06
CA MET A 434 6.24 -10.18 17.78
C MET A 434 6.77 -11.61 18.01
N LEU A 435 7.61 -12.10 17.11
CA LEU A 435 8.34 -13.37 17.24
C LEU A 435 9.72 -13.23 17.92
N LYS A 436 10.02 -12.07 18.49
CA LYS A 436 11.26 -11.77 19.25
C LYS A 436 12.55 -11.93 18.43
N ARG A 437 12.49 -11.60 17.13
CA ARG A 437 13.66 -11.69 16.23
C ARG A 437 14.64 -10.52 16.35
N GLY A 438 14.26 -9.43 17.03
CA GLY A 438 15.12 -8.26 17.24
C GLY A 438 15.50 -7.53 15.95
N LYS A 439 14.59 -7.43 14.98
CA LYS A 439 14.83 -6.77 13.71
C LYS A 439 14.42 -5.30 13.75
N GLU A 440 15.38 -4.42 13.46
CA GLU A 440 15.11 -2.99 13.31
C GLU A 440 14.56 -2.66 11.91
N LEU A 441 13.64 -1.70 11.88
CA LEU A 441 13.15 -1.13 10.62
C LEU A 441 14.25 -0.24 10.02
N ARG A 442 14.75 -0.60 8.85
CA ARG A 442 15.79 0.14 8.11
C ARG A 442 15.39 0.41 6.66
N THR A 443 14.10 0.40 6.38
CA THR A 443 13.57 0.64 5.05
C THR A 443 13.75 2.11 4.66
N VAL A 444 14.22 2.35 3.46
CA VAL A 444 14.16 3.67 2.83
C VAL A 444 12.73 3.87 2.34
N PRO A 445 12.02 4.89 2.84
CA PRO A 445 10.68 5.18 2.37
C PRO A 445 10.67 5.43 0.86
N TYR A 446 9.72 4.83 0.19
CA TYR A 446 9.56 4.97 -1.25
C TYR A 446 8.08 5.10 -1.58
N PHE A 447 7.72 6.09 -2.39
CA PHE A 447 6.36 6.22 -2.86
C PHE A 447 6.30 6.65 -4.32
N TRP A 448 5.12 6.54 -4.87
CA TRP A 448 4.82 6.94 -6.24
C TRP A 448 3.44 7.55 -6.34
N THR A 449 3.27 8.40 -7.35
CA THR A 449 1.97 8.82 -7.84
C THR A 449 1.94 8.72 -9.36
N THR A 450 0.77 8.50 -9.93
CA THR A 450 0.58 8.42 -11.38
C THR A 450 -0.50 9.40 -11.80
N LEU A 451 -0.15 10.31 -12.70
CA LEU A 451 -1.05 11.33 -13.22
C LEU A 451 -1.02 11.25 -14.75
N LEU A 452 -2.17 11.00 -15.38
CA LEU A 452 -2.29 10.95 -16.84
C LEU A 452 -1.25 10.03 -17.50
N GLY A 453 -1.04 8.86 -16.93
CA GLY A 453 -0.06 7.88 -17.41
C GLY A 453 1.42 8.21 -17.15
N LYS A 454 1.71 9.30 -16.44
CA LYS A 454 3.07 9.66 -16.03
C LYS A 454 3.28 9.34 -14.55
N SER A 455 4.37 8.64 -14.25
CA SER A 455 4.75 8.32 -12.87
C SER A 455 5.72 9.34 -12.31
N ILE A 456 5.43 9.79 -11.09
CA ILE A 456 6.37 10.52 -10.24
C ILE A 456 6.78 9.55 -9.13
N ARG A 457 8.07 9.37 -8.93
CA ARG A 457 8.64 8.46 -7.93
C ARG A 457 9.54 9.23 -6.99
N TYR A 458 9.47 8.88 -5.73
CA TYR A 458 10.21 9.54 -4.68
C TYR A 458 10.79 8.51 -3.70
N ALA A 459 12.04 8.67 -3.33
CA ALA A 459 12.70 7.88 -2.30
C ALA A 459 13.28 8.83 -1.25
N GLY A 460 12.91 8.62 0.01
CA GLY A 460 13.29 9.47 1.13
C GLY A 460 12.09 9.84 1.98
N GLU A 461 12.19 10.99 2.62
CA GLU A 461 11.12 11.59 3.41
C GLU A 461 10.63 12.91 2.80
#